data_720257d7a9d47bbd908861e07d5004eb
#
_entry.id   720257d7a9d47bbd908861e07d5004eb
#
_cell.length_a   1.000
_cell.length_b   1.000
_cell.length_c   1.000
_cell.angle_alpha   90.00
_cell.angle_beta   90.00
_cell.angle_gamma   90.00
#
_symmetry.space_group_name_H-M   'P 1'
#
loop_
_entity.id
_entity.type
_entity.pdbx_description
1 polymer ?
#
loop_
_entity_poly.entity_id
_entity_poly.type
_entity_poly.pdbx_seq_one_letter_code
_entity_poly.pdbx_strand_id
1 'polypeptide(L)'
;MLPLQIFEKYPKILETYQEKWKYILVDEYQDTNKPQFMLVKNLAKSHKQICVVGDDDQSIYGWRGADISNILDFEKTFKNSEIFKLETNYRSTSYILDSAYSVVKNNHNRASKELVANNGNGEKLGLMQTN
;
A
#
# COMPACT_ATOMS: atom_id res chain seq x y z
N MET A 1 -16.02 9.47 10.05
CA MET A 1 -16.58 8.29 9.34
C MET A 1 -17.45 7.52 10.31
N LEU A 2 -18.73 7.26 9.93
CA LEU A 2 -19.74 6.68 10.81
C LEU A 2 -19.34 5.34 11.49
N PRO A 3 -18.72 4.36 10.81
CA PRO A 3 -18.29 3.12 11.47
C PRO A 3 -17.32 3.33 12.64
N LEU A 4 -16.38 4.25 12.54
CA LEU A 4 -15.45 4.55 13.65
C LEU A 4 -16.17 5.11 14.88
N GLN A 5 -17.14 6.00 14.67
CA GLN A 5 -17.97 6.54 15.75
C GLN A 5 -18.84 5.46 16.43
N ILE A 6 -19.34 4.51 15.62
CA ILE A 6 -20.11 3.36 16.14
C ILE A 6 -19.21 2.46 16.98
N PHE A 7 -17.99 2.14 16.51
CA PHE A 7 -17.05 1.31 17.24
C PHE A 7 -16.57 1.92 18.55
N GLU A 8 -16.40 3.26 18.56
CA GLU A 8 -16.04 4.00 19.76
C GLU A 8 -17.19 4.00 20.77
N LYS A 9 -18.41 4.29 20.32
CA LYS A 9 -19.59 4.39 21.19
C LYS A 9 -20.09 3.02 21.65
N TYR A 10 -19.95 1.99 20.82
CA TYR A 10 -20.46 0.64 21.05
C TYR A 10 -19.37 -0.42 20.83
N PRO A 11 -18.43 -0.63 21.78
CA PRO A 11 -17.31 -1.54 21.61
C PRO A 11 -17.73 -2.99 21.28
N LYS A 12 -18.85 -3.47 21.81
CA LYS A 12 -19.40 -4.80 21.51
C LYS A 12 -19.69 -5.02 20.02
N ILE A 13 -20.04 -3.96 19.29
CA ILE A 13 -20.22 -4.06 17.83
C ILE A 13 -18.86 -4.32 17.17
N LEU A 14 -17.79 -3.62 17.57
CA LEU A 14 -16.44 -3.89 17.08
C LEU A 14 -16.01 -5.32 17.39
N GLU A 15 -16.20 -5.80 18.61
CA GLU A 15 -15.89 -7.18 19.03
C GLU A 15 -16.59 -8.20 18.12
N THR A 16 -17.87 -8.00 17.80
CA THR A 16 -18.62 -8.86 16.88
C THR A 16 -17.96 -8.96 15.51
N TYR A 17 -17.47 -7.84 14.96
CA TYR A 17 -16.76 -7.86 13.67
C TYR A 17 -15.37 -8.48 13.77
N GLN A 18 -14.64 -8.25 14.86
CA GLN A 18 -13.34 -8.88 15.11
C GLN A 18 -13.46 -10.41 15.26
N GLU A 19 -14.55 -10.89 15.86
CA GLU A 19 -14.84 -12.31 15.94
C GLU A 19 -15.24 -12.90 14.60
N LYS A 20 -16.02 -12.17 13.81
CA LYS A 20 -16.50 -12.60 12.49
C LYS A 20 -15.38 -12.64 11.45
N TRP A 21 -14.54 -11.62 11.41
CA TRP A 21 -13.45 -11.46 10.43
C TRP A 21 -12.11 -11.78 11.07
N LYS A 22 -11.68 -13.03 10.94
CA LYS A 22 -10.46 -13.53 11.57
C LYS A 22 -9.19 -13.12 10.85
N TYR A 23 -9.29 -12.65 9.61
CA TYR A 23 -8.18 -12.23 8.78
C TYR A 23 -8.58 -11.00 7.97
N ILE A 24 -7.71 -10.01 7.94
CA ILE A 24 -7.90 -8.77 7.17
C ILE A 24 -6.86 -8.73 6.06
N LEU A 25 -7.32 -8.59 4.84
CA LEU A 25 -6.46 -8.37 3.67
C LEU A 25 -6.80 -7.01 3.08
N VAL A 26 -5.80 -6.17 2.86
CA VAL A 26 -5.96 -4.84 2.26
C VAL A 26 -5.03 -4.72 1.08
N ASP A 27 -5.59 -4.40 -0.07
CA ASP A 27 -4.85 -4.08 -1.28
C ASP A 27 -4.72 -2.57 -1.47
N GLU A 28 -3.75 -2.13 -2.27
CA GLU A 28 -3.44 -0.74 -2.55
C GLU A 28 -3.32 0.12 -1.27
N TYR A 29 -2.61 -0.43 -0.29
CA TYR A 29 -2.59 0.15 1.07
C TYR A 29 -1.98 1.55 1.13
N GLN A 30 -1.10 1.92 0.19
CA GLN A 30 -0.51 3.26 0.05
C GLN A 30 -1.55 4.35 -0.21
N ASP A 31 -2.74 3.99 -0.72
CA ASP A 31 -3.81 4.95 -1.04
C ASP A 31 -4.83 5.11 0.09
N THR A 32 -4.58 4.47 1.24
CA THR A 32 -5.48 4.60 2.39
C THR A 32 -5.37 5.95 3.06
N ASN A 33 -6.52 6.53 3.40
CA ASN A 33 -6.60 7.72 4.24
C ASN A 33 -6.67 7.38 5.74
N LYS A 34 -6.51 8.37 6.59
CA LYS A 34 -6.52 8.18 8.04
C LYS A 34 -7.77 7.47 8.58
N PRO A 35 -9.02 7.79 8.19
CA PRO A 35 -10.19 7.01 8.60
C PRO A 35 -10.16 5.54 8.17
N GLN A 36 -9.70 5.23 6.96
CA GLN A 36 -9.56 3.84 6.47
C GLN A 36 -8.51 3.08 7.27
N PHE A 37 -7.35 3.70 7.48
CA PHE A 37 -6.30 3.16 8.36
C PHE A 37 -6.84 2.84 9.75
N MET A 38 -7.56 3.79 10.39
CA MET A 38 -8.14 3.58 11.72
C MET A 38 -9.17 2.45 11.75
N LEU A 39 -9.96 2.31 10.68
CA LEU A 39 -10.93 1.21 10.54
C LEU A 39 -10.22 -0.15 10.52
N VAL A 40 -9.23 -0.29 9.64
CA VAL A 40 -8.42 -1.52 9.51
C VAL A 40 -7.71 -1.85 10.82
N LYS A 41 -7.08 -0.86 11.44
CA LYS A 41 -6.40 -1.00 12.73
C LYS A 41 -7.33 -1.50 13.83
N ASN A 42 -8.53 -0.92 13.94
CA ASN A 42 -9.52 -1.34 14.93
C ASN A 42 -9.97 -2.79 14.69
N LEU A 43 -10.27 -3.16 13.45
CA LEU A 43 -10.71 -4.52 13.11
C LEU A 43 -9.62 -5.56 13.39
N ALA A 44 -8.36 -5.26 13.07
CA ALA A 44 -7.26 -6.19 13.28
C ALA A 44 -6.72 -6.24 14.72
N LYS A 45 -7.15 -5.32 15.59
CA LYS A 45 -6.54 -5.10 16.93
C LYS A 45 -6.53 -6.34 17.82
N SER A 46 -7.58 -7.14 17.80
CA SER A 46 -7.74 -8.30 18.71
C SER A 46 -6.92 -9.51 18.24
N HIS A 47 -6.97 -9.85 16.96
CA HIS A 47 -6.38 -11.07 16.43
C HIS A 47 -5.03 -10.83 15.72
N LYS A 48 -4.72 -9.57 15.31
CA LYS A 48 -3.49 -9.19 14.61
C LYS A 48 -3.23 -9.94 13.29
N GLN A 49 -4.23 -10.62 12.76
CA GLN A 49 -4.15 -11.34 11.49
C GLN A 49 -4.47 -10.35 10.37
N ILE A 50 -3.45 -9.71 9.87
CA ILE A 50 -3.56 -8.69 8.81
C ILE A 50 -2.43 -8.87 7.80
N CYS A 51 -2.77 -8.76 6.54
CA CYS A 51 -1.83 -8.63 5.44
C CYS A 51 -2.21 -7.40 4.63
N VAL A 52 -1.24 -6.59 4.29
CA VAL A 52 -1.43 -5.45 3.40
C VAL A 52 -0.52 -5.60 2.19
N VAL A 53 -1.02 -5.22 1.04
CA VAL A 53 -0.27 -5.18 -0.21
C VAL A 53 -0.31 -3.75 -0.73
N GLY A 54 0.80 -3.26 -1.24
CA GLY A 54 0.86 -1.93 -1.80
C GLY A 54 2.22 -1.58 -2.35
N ASP A 55 2.29 -0.46 -3.00
CA ASP A 55 3.49 0.09 -3.62
C ASP A 55 3.59 1.58 -3.30
N ASP A 56 4.53 1.95 -2.45
CA ASP A 56 4.74 3.34 -2.02
C ASP A 56 5.07 4.28 -3.20
N ASP A 57 5.71 3.78 -4.26
CA ASP A 57 5.99 4.56 -5.47
C ASP A 57 4.71 4.88 -6.29
N GLN A 58 3.61 4.18 -6.02
CA GLN A 58 2.30 4.40 -6.67
C GLN A 58 1.33 5.24 -5.84
N SER A 59 1.76 5.81 -4.71
CA SER A 59 0.93 6.68 -3.87
C SER A 59 0.69 8.05 -4.53
N ILE A 60 -0.35 8.13 -5.36
CA ILE A 60 -0.69 9.34 -6.14
C ILE A 60 -1.97 10.04 -5.68
N TYR A 61 -2.64 9.51 -4.65
CA TYR A 61 -3.93 10.02 -4.15
C TYR A 61 -3.82 10.90 -2.90
N GLY A 62 -2.65 11.53 -2.63
CA GLY A 62 -2.48 12.47 -1.53
C GLY A 62 -3.52 13.61 -1.53
N TRP A 63 -3.92 14.08 -2.71
CA TRP A 63 -4.96 15.10 -2.87
C TRP A 63 -6.38 14.62 -2.45
N ARG A 64 -6.60 13.30 -2.33
CA ARG A 64 -7.81 12.69 -1.75
C ARG A 64 -7.65 12.34 -0.28
N GLY A 65 -6.53 12.71 0.34
CA GLY A 65 -6.23 12.45 1.74
C GLY A 65 -5.58 11.09 2.00
N ALA A 66 -5.04 10.41 0.96
CA ALA A 66 -4.17 9.26 1.15
C ALA A 66 -2.92 9.69 1.93
N ASP A 67 -2.46 8.82 2.82
CA ASP A 67 -1.30 9.07 3.67
C ASP A 67 -0.30 7.92 3.51
N ILE A 68 0.76 8.18 2.76
CA ILE A 68 1.83 7.21 2.49
C ILE A 68 2.49 6.67 3.76
N SER A 69 2.45 7.42 4.86
CA SER A 69 3.00 6.96 6.14
C SER A 69 2.31 5.68 6.64
N ASN A 70 1.07 5.42 6.23
CA ASN A 70 0.35 4.21 6.60
C ASN A 70 1.08 2.94 6.15
N ILE A 71 1.67 2.93 4.95
CA ILE A 71 2.44 1.79 4.44
C ILE A 71 3.89 1.84 4.94
N LEU A 72 4.54 3.00 4.90
CA LEU A 72 5.94 3.13 5.31
C LEU A 72 6.15 2.85 6.80
N ASP A 73 5.17 3.17 7.64
CA ASP A 73 5.21 2.98 9.10
C ASP A 73 4.39 1.76 9.57
N PHE A 74 4.10 0.82 8.67
CA PHE A 74 3.28 -0.36 8.97
C PHE A 74 3.82 -1.15 10.16
N GLU A 75 5.14 -1.43 10.19
CA GLU A 75 5.79 -2.17 11.27
C GLU A 75 5.74 -1.44 12.62
N LYS A 76 5.70 -0.10 12.62
CA LYS A 76 5.52 0.68 13.85
C LYS A 76 4.12 0.49 14.44
N THR A 77 3.13 0.29 13.57
CA THR A 77 1.73 0.08 13.97
C THR A 77 1.44 -1.37 14.33
N PHE A 78 1.93 -2.30 13.51
CA PHE A 78 1.73 -3.74 13.67
C PHE A 78 3.08 -4.40 13.98
N LYS A 79 3.44 -4.38 15.26
CA LYS A 79 4.70 -4.99 15.73
C LYS A 79 4.75 -6.48 15.39
N ASN A 80 5.92 -6.97 15.03
CA ASN A 80 6.21 -8.33 14.60
C ASN A 80 5.58 -8.67 13.22
N SER A 81 5.33 -7.67 12.38
CA SER A 81 5.03 -7.91 10.98
C SER A 81 6.29 -8.27 10.20
N GLU A 82 6.12 -9.03 9.13
CA GLU A 82 7.18 -9.36 8.18
C GLU A 82 6.93 -8.64 6.86
N ILE A 83 7.99 -8.13 6.24
CA ILE A 83 7.91 -7.44 4.94
C ILE A 83 8.49 -8.35 3.86
N PHE A 84 7.68 -8.61 2.84
CA PHE A 84 8.08 -9.32 1.64
C PHE A 84 8.10 -8.37 0.46
N LYS A 85 9.24 -8.29 -0.25
CA LYS A 85 9.37 -7.48 -1.46
C LYS A 85 9.16 -8.35 -2.69
N LEU A 86 8.25 -7.95 -3.55
CA LEU A 86 8.02 -8.59 -4.84
C LEU A 86 8.78 -7.80 -5.91
N GLU A 87 10.01 -8.21 -6.19
CA GLU A 87 10.94 -7.46 -7.06
C GLU A 87 10.92 -7.94 -8.51
N THR A 88 10.35 -9.11 -8.79
CA THR A 88 10.21 -9.60 -10.17
C THR A 88 8.92 -9.06 -10.79
N ASN A 89 9.07 -8.30 -11.88
CA ASN A 89 7.95 -7.73 -12.61
C ASN A 89 7.61 -8.57 -13.85
N TYR A 90 6.40 -9.10 -13.90
CA TYR A 90 5.88 -9.92 -15.00
C TYR A 90 4.99 -9.13 -15.97
N ARG A 91 4.75 -7.83 -15.70
CA ARG A 91 3.84 -6.98 -16.49
C ARG A 91 4.57 -6.23 -17.60
N SER A 92 5.71 -5.65 -17.28
CA SER A 92 6.40 -4.68 -18.13
C SER A 92 7.77 -5.20 -18.59
N THR A 93 8.26 -4.68 -19.72
CA THR A 93 9.61 -4.92 -20.22
C THR A 93 10.63 -3.99 -19.54
N SER A 94 11.93 -4.30 -19.67
CA SER A 94 13.01 -3.56 -19.00
C SER A 94 12.99 -2.07 -19.34
N TYR A 95 12.85 -1.70 -20.61
CA TYR A 95 12.84 -0.27 -21.00
C TYR A 95 11.73 0.53 -20.33
N ILE A 96 10.55 -0.08 -20.12
CA ILE A 96 9.44 0.56 -19.40
C ILE A 96 9.79 0.72 -17.92
N LEU A 97 10.31 -0.35 -17.27
CA LEU A 97 10.68 -0.30 -15.86
C LEU A 97 11.80 0.69 -15.58
N ASP A 98 12.85 0.70 -16.41
CA ASP A 98 13.99 1.62 -16.25
C ASP A 98 13.56 3.08 -16.36
N SER A 99 12.62 3.35 -17.28
CA SER A 99 12.07 4.70 -17.45
C SER A 99 11.21 5.11 -16.26
N ALA A 100 10.33 4.22 -15.79
CA ALA A 100 9.53 4.45 -14.58
C ALA A 100 10.42 4.65 -13.35
N TYR A 101 11.44 3.80 -13.18
CA TYR A 101 12.41 3.90 -12.09
C TYR A 101 13.16 5.24 -12.12
N SER A 102 13.51 5.74 -13.32
CA SER A 102 14.18 7.03 -13.49
C SER A 102 13.36 8.21 -12.96
N VAL A 103 12.03 8.08 -12.93
CA VAL A 103 11.12 9.07 -12.33
C VAL A 103 11.08 8.89 -10.81
N VAL A 104 10.74 7.69 -10.34
CA VAL A 104 10.45 7.45 -8.92
C VAL A 104 11.69 7.48 -8.02
N LYS A 105 12.89 7.23 -8.56
CA LYS A 105 14.16 7.33 -7.80
C LYS A 105 14.42 8.72 -7.20
N ASN A 106 13.76 9.75 -7.71
CA ASN A 106 13.86 11.12 -7.19
C ASN A 106 12.97 11.36 -5.95
N ASN A 107 12.11 10.41 -5.58
CA ASN A 107 11.31 10.50 -4.37
C ASN A 107 12.19 10.24 -3.14
N HIS A 108 12.15 11.14 -2.16
CA HIS A 108 12.98 11.04 -0.95
C HIS A 108 12.43 10.05 0.08
N ASN A 109 11.12 9.88 0.15
CA ASN A 109 10.43 9.02 1.13
C ASN A 109 9.90 7.77 0.43
N ARG A 110 10.75 6.76 0.25
CA ARG A 110 10.35 5.51 -0.40
C ARG A 110 11.04 4.30 0.24
N ALA A 111 10.38 3.15 0.19
CA ALA A 111 11.02 1.89 0.50
C ALA A 111 12.02 1.53 -0.61
N SER A 112 13.25 1.17 -0.24
CA SER A 112 14.24 0.73 -1.22
C SER A 112 13.79 -0.58 -1.86
N LYS A 113 13.52 -0.57 -3.15
CA LYS A 113 13.23 -1.75 -3.98
C LYS A 113 13.80 -1.56 -5.38
N GLU A 114 14.15 -2.65 -6.03
CA GLU A 114 14.63 -2.69 -7.40
C GLU A 114 13.79 -3.72 -8.18
N LEU A 115 13.06 -3.25 -9.18
CA LEU A 115 12.21 -4.11 -10.00
C LEU A 115 13.02 -4.68 -11.18
N VAL A 116 12.95 -5.98 -11.34
CA VAL A 116 13.59 -6.71 -12.45
C VAL A 116 12.50 -7.21 -13.39
N ALA A 117 12.61 -6.86 -14.69
CA ALA A 117 11.67 -7.32 -15.71
C ALA A 117 11.90 -8.81 -16.02
N ASN A 118 10.83 -9.59 -16.00
CA ASN A 118 10.85 -10.98 -16.48
C ASN A 118 10.67 -11.09 -18.01
N ASN A 119 10.17 -10.02 -18.65
CA ASN A 119 9.73 -10.04 -20.06
C ASN A 119 10.78 -9.52 -21.05
N GLY A 120 12.07 -9.49 -20.66
CA GLY A 120 13.15 -8.99 -21.50
C GLY A 120 13.09 -7.48 -21.78
N ASN A 121 13.82 -7.02 -22.79
CA ASN A 121 13.99 -5.58 -23.05
C ASN A 121 12.76 -4.90 -23.66
N GLY A 122 12.06 -5.59 -24.55
CA GLY A 122 10.92 -5.02 -25.29
C GLY A 122 11.35 -3.99 -26.34
N GLU A 123 10.38 -3.20 -26.80
CA GLU A 123 10.61 -2.12 -27.76
C GLU A 123 11.10 -0.85 -27.05
N LYS A 124 11.92 -0.05 -27.75
CA LYS A 124 12.40 1.24 -27.24
C LYS A 124 11.24 2.23 -27.10
N LEU A 125 11.31 3.06 -26.07
CA LEU A 125 10.32 4.12 -25.87
C LEU A 125 10.47 5.21 -26.94
N GLY A 126 9.32 5.70 -27.42
CA GLY A 126 9.26 6.86 -28.31
C GLY A 126 8.99 8.14 -27.52
N LEU A 127 9.64 9.25 -27.89
CA LEU A 127 9.33 10.57 -27.40
C LEU A 127 8.51 11.32 -28.45
N MET A 128 7.33 11.84 -28.08
CA MET A 128 6.54 12.72 -28.92
C MET A 128 6.45 14.10 -28.24
N GLN A 129 6.88 15.13 -28.93
CA GLN A 129 6.74 16.50 -28.49
C GLN A 129 5.67 17.19 -29.36
N THR A 130 4.66 17.72 -28.72
CA THR A 130 3.63 18.57 -29.38
C THR A 130 3.88 20.01 -29.02
N ASN A 131 3.76 20.88 -30.01
CA ASN A 131 3.84 22.35 -29.83
C ASN A 131 2.51 22.88 -29.31
#